data_31155b4401972cf8872ccfc36f7d04d2
#
_entry.id   31155b4401972cf8872ccfc36f7d04d2
#
_cell.length_a   1.000
_cell.length_b   1.000
_cell.length_c   1.000
_cell.angle_alpha   90.00
_cell.angle_beta   90.00
_cell.angle_gamma   90.00
#
_symmetry.space_group_name_H-M   'P 1'
#
loop_
_entity.id
_entity.type
_entity.pdbx_description
1 polymer ?
#
loop_
_entity_poly.entity_id
_entity_poly.type
_entity_poly.pdbx_seq_one_letter_code
_entity_poly.pdbx_strand_id
1 'polypeptide(L)'
;EALQVLRDELPNVDVVISSNYSPRLADALTKGKVDAAFLRREESAPELAYELLVKEPLVVVLPSDHRLATLESIRVQDIIGETFLSVSDTAPALRAVIDNYLKRSGINITPDHEADHLAMGMSLIASTRGVGLLPAYAQNFLPSSVTSRPLKGETPTIDLVLGYKKSNESLILKLLLSRLDELVARVSKKPR
;
A
#
# COMPACT_ATOMS: atom_id res chain seq x y z
N GLU A 1 -14.26 -8.33 -1.32
CA GLU A 1 -15.20 -8.41 -0.18
C GLU A 1 -16.15 -7.19 -0.15
N ALA A 2 -15.66 -5.93 -0.21
CA ALA A 2 -16.54 -4.75 -0.27
C ALA A 2 -17.56 -4.82 -1.41
N LEU A 3 -17.15 -5.27 -2.59
CA LEU A 3 -18.05 -5.48 -3.72
C LEU A 3 -19.10 -6.57 -3.48
N GLN A 4 -18.74 -7.62 -2.75
CA GLN A 4 -19.68 -8.67 -2.41
C GLN A 4 -20.75 -8.13 -1.50
N VAL A 5 -20.38 -7.37 -0.46
CA VAL A 5 -21.36 -6.71 0.43
C VAL A 5 -22.28 -5.78 -0.35
N LEU A 6 -21.73 -4.95 -1.24
CA LEU A 6 -22.55 -4.04 -2.04
C LEU A 6 -23.51 -4.78 -2.97
N ARG A 7 -23.09 -5.87 -3.61
CA ARG A 7 -23.95 -6.71 -4.46
C ARG A 7 -25.06 -7.40 -3.68
N ASP A 8 -24.72 -7.91 -2.50
CA ASP A 8 -25.67 -8.67 -1.65
C ASP A 8 -26.75 -7.75 -1.05
N GLU A 9 -26.36 -6.53 -0.62
CA GLU A 9 -27.28 -5.60 0.03
C GLU A 9 -27.96 -4.63 -0.94
N LEU A 10 -27.37 -4.40 -2.12
CA LEU A 10 -27.85 -3.43 -3.11
C LEU A 10 -27.86 -4.05 -4.53
N PRO A 11 -28.68 -5.09 -4.76
CA PRO A 11 -28.66 -5.84 -6.03
C PRO A 11 -29.05 -5.01 -7.26
N ASN A 12 -29.73 -3.86 -7.06
CA ASN A 12 -30.15 -2.96 -8.13
C ASN A 12 -29.19 -1.78 -8.35
N VAL A 13 -28.03 -1.78 -7.66
CA VAL A 13 -27.00 -0.74 -7.83
C VAL A 13 -25.91 -1.25 -8.76
N ASP A 14 -25.67 -0.52 -9.84
CA ASP A 14 -24.55 -0.79 -10.72
C ASP A 14 -23.26 -0.19 -10.11
N VAL A 15 -22.29 -1.06 -9.81
CA VAL A 15 -21.02 -0.67 -9.19
C VAL A 15 -19.92 -0.65 -10.25
N VAL A 16 -19.48 0.55 -10.61
CA VAL A 16 -18.38 0.77 -11.56
C VAL A 16 -17.06 0.84 -10.79
N ILE A 17 -16.07 0.03 -11.19
CA ILE A 17 -14.76 -0.02 -10.55
C ILE A 17 -13.71 0.51 -11.49
N SER A 18 -12.83 1.37 -10.98
CA SER A 18 -11.63 1.81 -11.67
C SER A 18 -10.43 1.72 -10.73
N SER A 19 -9.23 1.62 -11.30
CA SER A 19 -7.97 1.60 -10.54
C SER A 19 -7.07 2.73 -11.00
N ASN A 20 -6.46 3.41 -10.02
CA ASN A 20 -5.50 4.47 -10.28
C ASN A 20 -4.57 4.65 -9.06
N TYR A 21 -3.55 5.51 -9.18
CA TYR A 21 -2.68 5.91 -8.05
C TYR A 21 -3.44 6.78 -7.05
N SER A 22 -3.03 6.70 -5.76
CA SER A 22 -3.71 7.40 -4.67
C SER A 22 -3.90 8.91 -4.89
N PRO A 23 -2.94 9.69 -5.40
CA PRO A 23 -3.16 11.11 -5.69
C PRO A 23 -4.26 11.34 -6.73
N ARG A 24 -4.33 10.51 -7.77
CA ARG A 24 -5.38 10.61 -8.79
C ARG A 24 -6.75 10.19 -8.28
N LEU A 25 -6.79 9.21 -7.37
CA LEU A 25 -8.03 8.82 -6.69
C LEU A 25 -8.53 9.93 -5.77
N ALA A 26 -7.63 10.59 -5.02
CA ALA A 26 -7.98 11.75 -4.20
C ALA A 26 -8.54 12.90 -5.04
N ASP A 27 -7.91 13.22 -6.19
CA ASP A 27 -8.42 14.21 -7.14
C ASP A 27 -9.80 13.83 -7.71
N ALA A 28 -9.99 12.56 -8.04
CA ALA A 28 -11.27 12.06 -8.56
C ALA A 28 -12.39 12.14 -7.50
N LEU A 29 -12.09 11.83 -6.24
CA LEU A 29 -13.01 12.01 -5.11
C LEU A 29 -13.38 13.48 -4.92
N THR A 30 -12.41 14.38 -4.90
CA THR A 30 -12.60 15.82 -4.77
C THR A 30 -13.51 16.37 -5.86
N LYS A 31 -13.31 15.90 -7.10
CA LYS A 31 -14.13 16.28 -8.27
C LYS A 31 -15.47 15.56 -8.37
N GLY A 32 -15.76 14.64 -7.44
CA GLY A 32 -17.00 13.84 -7.46
C GLY A 32 -17.11 12.88 -8.64
N LYS A 33 -15.99 12.48 -9.24
CA LYS A 33 -15.93 11.48 -10.33
C LYS A 33 -16.05 10.05 -9.82
N VAL A 34 -15.72 9.82 -8.56
CA VAL A 34 -15.92 8.57 -7.83
C VAL A 34 -16.51 8.88 -6.45
N ASP A 35 -17.32 7.98 -5.92
CA ASP A 35 -18.02 8.16 -4.65
C ASP A 35 -17.15 7.78 -3.45
N ALA A 36 -16.34 6.73 -3.60
CA ALA A 36 -15.42 6.23 -2.60
C ALA A 36 -14.19 5.61 -3.26
N ALA A 37 -13.05 5.59 -2.55
CA ALA A 37 -11.83 4.95 -3.03
C ALA A 37 -11.02 4.34 -1.89
N PHE A 38 -10.44 3.17 -2.15
CA PHE A 38 -9.39 2.62 -1.31
C PHE A 38 -8.05 3.19 -1.76
N LEU A 39 -7.39 3.94 -0.89
CA LEU A 39 -6.16 4.64 -1.24
C LEU A 39 -5.21 4.78 -0.03
N ARG A 40 -3.98 5.19 -0.28
CA ARG A 40 -3.08 5.70 0.76
C ARG A 40 -3.46 7.17 1.01
N ARG A 41 -3.57 7.55 2.30
CA ARG A 41 -4.02 8.90 2.66
C ARG A 41 -3.11 9.97 2.06
N GLU A 42 -3.73 10.94 1.39
CA GLU A 42 -3.06 12.13 0.86
C GLU A 42 -3.35 13.33 1.79
N GLU A 43 -2.31 14.02 2.23
CA GLU A 43 -2.45 15.12 3.21
C GLU A 43 -3.08 16.39 2.61
N SER A 44 -3.03 16.54 1.28
CA SER A 44 -3.42 17.78 0.58
C SER A 44 -4.91 17.90 0.21
N ALA A 45 -5.79 17.04 0.72
CA ALA A 45 -7.21 17.03 0.35
C ALA A 45 -8.13 17.24 1.57
N PRO A 46 -8.26 18.49 2.08
CA PRO A 46 -9.02 18.78 3.31
C PRO A 46 -10.53 18.53 3.19
N GLU A 47 -11.08 18.52 1.97
CA GLU A 47 -12.49 18.20 1.68
C GLU A 47 -12.82 16.72 1.73
N LEU A 48 -11.79 15.84 1.81
CA LEU A 48 -11.99 14.41 1.95
C LEU A 48 -12.05 13.99 3.41
N ALA A 49 -12.82 12.96 3.67
CA ALA A 49 -12.79 12.18 4.91
C ALA A 49 -12.16 10.84 4.63
N TYR A 50 -11.56 10.25 5.67
CA TYR A 50 -10.84 8.98 5.57
C TYR A 50 -11.18 8.10 6.75
N GLU A 51 -11.57 6.85 6.46
CA GLU A 51 -11.75 5.80 7.45
C GLU A 51 -10.58 4.81 7.35
N LEU A 52 -9.89 4.58 8.46
CA LEU A 52 -8.76 3.66 8.52
C LEU A 52 -9.25 2.21 8.37
N LEU A 53 -8.68 1.48 7.42
CA LEU A 53 -8.97 0.07 7.21
C LEU A 53 -7.87 -0.83 7.78
N VAL A 54 -6.63 -0.54 7.41
CA VAL A 54 -5.47 -1.37 7.80
C VAL A 54 -4.25 -0.48 7.97
N LYS A 55 -3.51 -0.69 9.07
CA LYS A 55 -2.12 -0.24 9.21
C LYS A 55 -1.21 -1.34 8.70
N GLU A 56 -0.59 -1.11 7.58
CA GLU A 56 0.15 -2.12 6.86
C GLU A 56 1.65 -1.96 7.10
N PRO A 57 2.34 -2.95 7.70
CA PRO A 57 3.77 -2.85 7.93
C PRO A 57 4.52 -2.94 6.59
N LEU A 58 5.69 -2.29 6.52
CA LEU A 58 6.62 -2.51 5.43
C LEU A 58 7.42 -3.79 5.65
N VAL A 59 7.76 -4.44 4.54
CA VAL A 59 8.65 -5.61 4.49
C VAL A 59 9.79 -5.34 3.54
N VAL A 60 10.92 -6.01 3.75
CA VAL A 60 12.01 -6.02 2.78
C VAL A 60 11.66 -7.02 1.69
N VAL A 61 11.70 -6.58 0.43
CA VAL A 61 11.49 -7.42 -0.76
C VAL A 61 12.82 -7.54 -1.49
N LEU A 62 13.20 -8.76 -1.88
CA LEU A 62 14.51 -9.08 -2.40
C LEU A 62 14.48 -10.38 -3.23
N PRO A 63 15.51 -10.69 -4.06
CA PRO A 63 15.58 -11.96 -4.77
C PRO A 63 15.55 -13.15 -3.82
N SER A 64 14.91 -14.25 -4.24
CA SER A 64 14.77 -15.48 -3.41
C SER A 64 16.10 -16.13 -3.06
N ASP A 65 17.13 -15.94 -3.88
CA ASP A 65 18.50 -16.44 -3.70
C ASP A 65 19.46 -15.40 -3.12
N HIS A 66 18.94 -14.26 -2.65
CA HIS A 66 19.75 -13.20 -2.04
C HIS A 66 20.28 -13.65 -0.67
N ARG A 67 21.51 -13.22 -0.29
CA ARG A 67 22.11 -13.56 1.02
C ARG A 67 21.22 -13.23 2.21
N LEU A 68 20.49 -12.12 2.15
CA LEU A 68 19.57 -11.71 3.21
C LEU A 68 18.27 -12.53 3.23
N ALA A 69 17.93 -13.26 2.17
CA ALA A 69 16.74 -14.11 2.12
C ALA A 69 16.81 -15.32 3.06
N THR A 70 18.01 -15.68 3.53
CA THR A 70 18.21 -16.76 4.53
C THR A 70 17.85 -16.34 5.95
N LEU A 71 17.72 -15.04 6.21
CA LEU A 71 17.37 -14.50 7.53
C LEU A 71 15.86 -14.58 7.78
N GLU A 72 15.46 -14.82 9.02
CA GLU A 72 14.05 -14.75 9.42
C GLU A 72 13.51 -13.31 9.41
N SER A 73 14.36 -12.34 9.74
CA SER A 73 14.06 -10.90 9.70
C SER A 73 15.32 -10.09 9.38
N ILE A 74 15.17 -8.94 8.74
CA ILE A 74 16.26 -8.10 8.25
C ILE A 74 16.27 -6.79 9.02
N ARG A 75 17.44 -6.43 9.59
CA ARG A 75 17.61 -5.05 10.12
C ARG A 75 17.77 -4.10 8.94
N VAL A 76 17.22 -2.90 9.07
CA VAL A 76 17.34 -1.90 8.01
C VAL A 76 18.80 -1.55 7.69
N GLN A 77 19.73 -1.69 8.66
CA GLN A 77 21.17 -1.52 8.44
C GLN A 77 21.77 -2.60 7.52
N ASP A 78 21.17 -3.79 7.46
CA ASP A 78 21.68 -4.90 6.65
C ASP A 78 21.48 -4.67 5.13
N ILE A 79 20.65 -3.67 4.74
CA ILE A 79 20.46 -3.28 3.33
C ILE A 79 21.46 -2.21 2.85
N ILE A 80 22.32 -1.68 3.74
CA ILE A 80 23.36 -0.72 3.35
C ILE A 80 24.35 -1.42 2.41
N GLY A 81 24.61 -0.78 1.27
CA GLY A 81 25.50 -1.30 0.23
C GLY A 81 24.83 -2.28 -0.75
N GLU A 82 23.54 -2.59 -0.57
CA GLU A 82 22.76 -3.29 -1.58
C GLU A 82 22.22 -2.30 -2.63
N THR A 83 21.96 -2.78 -3.83
CA THR A 83 21.22 -2.02 -4.84
C THR A 83 19.81 -1.74 -4.30
N PHE A 84 19.49 -0.47 -4.06
CA PHE A 84 18.23 -0.08 -3.44
C PHE A 84 17.21 0.42 -4.46
N LEU A 85 16.03 -0.18 -4.43
CA LEU A 85 14.88 0.23 -5.24
C LEU A 85 13.87 0.97 -4.38
N SER A 86 13.50 2.16 -4.82
CA SER A 86 12.43 2.95 -4.23
C SER A 86 11.19 2.98 -5.12
N VAL A 87 10.12 3.53 -4.59
CA VAL A 87 8.93 3.86 -5.36
C VAL A 87 9.08 5.26 -5.95
N SER A 88 8.53 5.48 -7.14
CA SER A 88 8.55 6.77 -7.80
C SER A 88 7.56 7.76 -7.17
N ASP A 89 7.51 8.97 -7.69
CA ASP A 89 6.57 10.02 -7.28
C ASP A 89 5.09 9.69 -7.57
N THR A 90 4.81 8.55 -8.21
CA THR A 90 3.43 8.04 -8.36
C THR A 90 2.82 7.53 -7.04
N ALA A 91 3.67 7.25 -6.03
CA ALA A 91 3.28 6.78 -4.71
C ALA A 91 3.90 7.64 -3.58
N PRO A 92 3.61 8.96 -3.52
CA PRO A 92 4.29 9.90 -2.64
C PRO A 92 4.13 9.56 -1.15
N ALA A 93 2.97 9.08 -0.72
CA ALA A 93 2.75 8.68 0.66
C ALA A 93 3.65 7.50 1.07
N LEU A 94 3.82 6.50 0.21
CA LEU A 94 4.72 5.37 0.48
C LEU A 94 6.19 5.81 0.48
N ARG A 95 6.57 6.63 -0.51
CA ARG A 95 7.92 7.21 -0.57
C ARG A 95 8.27 7.95 0.71
N ALA A 96 7.38 8.84 1.17
CA ALA A 96 7.58 9.60 2.41
C ALA A 96 7.74 8.70 3.64
N VAL A 97 6.97 7.61 3.74
CA VAL A 97 7.12 6.63 4.83
C VAL A 97 8.49 5.96 4.80
N ILE A 98 8.94 5.53 3.61
CA ILE A 98 10.26 4.89 3.42
C ILE A 98 11.38 5.86 3.78
N ASP A 99 11.38 7.06 3.20
CA ASP A 99 12.43 8.07 3.39
C ASP A 99 12.52 8.51 4.86
N ASN A 100 11.38 8.75 5.51
CA ASN A 100 11.34 9.09 6.92
C ASN A 100 11.86 7.95 7.81
N TYR A 101 11.55 6.70 7.48
CA TYR A 101 12.05 5.54 8.21
C TYR A 101 13.57 5.40 8.08
N LEU A 102 14.11 5.46 6.88
CA LEU A 102 15.56 5.40 6.62
C LEU A 102 16.27 6.54 7.37
N LYS A 103 15.76 7.76 7.25
CA LYS A 103 16.32 8.94 7.93
C LYS A 103 16.32 8.77 9.46
N ARG A 104 15.23 8.33 10.08
CA ARG A 104 15.15 8.09 11.54
C ARG A 104 16.08 6.95 11.99
N SER A 105 16.34 6.00 11.11
CA SER A 105 17.28 4.89 11.36
C SER A 105 18.75 5.30 11.16
N GLY A 106 19.03 6.56 10.84
CA GLY A 106 20.37 7.08 10.58
C GLY A 106 20.97 6.58 9.26
N ILE A 107 20.11 6.17 8.30
CA ILE A 107 20.54 5.59 7.03
C ILE A 107 20.29 6.60 5.93
N ASN A 108 21.34 6.86 5.16
CA ASN A 108 21.28 7.70 3.97
C ASN A 108 21.59 6.83 2.74
N ILE A 109 20.52 6.36 2.08
CA ILE A 109 20.60 5.58 0.84
C ILE A 109 19.94 6.42 -0.26
N THR A 110 20.68 6.62 -1.35
CA THR A 110 20.12 7.15 -2.60
C THR A 110 19.61 5.95 -3.40
N PRO A 111 18.35 5.93 -3.85
CA PRO A 111 17.87 4.85 -4.69
C PRO A 111 18.65 4.74 -6.00
N ASP A 112 19.06 3.53 -6.35
CA ASP A 112 19.69 3.22 -7.63
C ASP A 112 18.64 3.17 -8.75
N HIS A 113 17.42 2.75 -8.41
CA HIS A 113 16.30 2.63 -9.34
C HIS A 113 14.98 3.03 -8.67
N GLU A 114 14.02 3.43 -9.48
CA GLU A 114 12.66 3.74 -9.05
C GLU A 114 11.64 2.96 -9.88
N ALA A 115 10.54 2.56 -9.25
CA ALA A 115 9.45 1.84 -9.90
C ALA A 115 8.12 2.56 -9.72
N ASP A 116 7.36 2.70 -10.80
CA ASP A 116 6.05 3.35 -10.80
C ASP A 116 4.96 2.45 -10.22
N HIS A 117 5.09 1.13 -10.39
CA HIS A 117 4.10 0.16 -9.93
C HIS A 117 4.73 -1.16 -9.49
N LEU A 118 3.97 -1.93 -8.72
CA LEU A 118 4.43 -3.15 -8.06
C LEU A 118 5.08 -4.16 -9.02
N ALA A 119 4.47 -4.43 -10.17
CA ALA A 119 5.01 -5.43 -11.12
C ALA A 119 6.38 -5.01 -11.68
N MET A 120 6.58 -3.72 -11.99
CA MET A 120 7.87 -3.19 -12.40
C MET A 120 8.89 -3.30 -11.26
N GLY A 121 8.49 -2.94 -10.04
CA GLY A 121 9.35 -3.08 -8.85
C GLY A 121 9.84 -4.51 -8.65
N MET A 122 8.96 -5.51 -8.75
CA MET A 122 9.34 -6.93 -8.66
C MET A 122 10.31 -7.35 -9.77
N SER A 123 10.06 -6.89 -11.00
CA SER A 123 10.95 -7.18 -12.14
C SER A 123 12.33 -6.57 -11.95
N LEU A 124 12.40 -5.32 -11.50
CA LEU A 124 13.67 -4.66 -11.20
C LEU A 124 14.42 -5.33 -10.06
N ILE A 125 13.75 -5.67 -8.95
CA ILE A 125 14.35 -6.41 -7.83
C ILE A 125 14.98 -7.71 -8.33
N ALA A 126 14.26 -8.49 -9.14
CA ALA A 126 14.76 -9.74 -9.68
C ALA A 126 15.98 -9.55 -10.62
N SER A 127 15.90 -8.55 -11.53
CA SER A 127 16.92 -8.36 -12.59
C SER A 127 18.17 -7.64 -12.11
N THR A 128 18.05 -6.69 -11.19
CA THR A 128 19.19 -5.95 -10.64
C THR A 128 19.78 -6.61 -9.38
N ARG A 129 19.13 -7.66 -8.87
CA ARG A 129 19.42 -8.29 -7.58
C ARG A 129 19.32 -7.32 -6.40
N GLY A 130 18.47 -6.29 -6.55
CA GLY A 130 18.31 -5.25 -5.57
C GLY A 130 17.35 -5.61 -4.45
N VAL A 131 17.22 -4.70 -3.50
CA VAL A 131 16.30 -4.78 -2.36
C VAL A 131 15.39 -3.56 -2.33
N GLY A 132 14.18 -3.70 -1.83
CA GLY A 132 13.24 -2.60 -1.68
C GLY A 132 12.38 -2.75 -0.43
N LEU A 133 11.75 -1.65 -0.01
CA LEU A 133 10.77 -1.64 1.08
C LEU A 133 9.38 -1.46 0.49
N LEU A 134 8.49 -2.43 0.73
CA LEU A 134 7.12 -2.41 0.22
C LEU A 134 6.13 -2.76 1.33
N PRO A 135 4.86 -2.33 1.21
CA PRO A 135 3.82 -2.75 2.14
C PRO A 135 3.62 -4.28 2.08
N ALA A 136 3.28 -4.87 3.22
CA ALA A 136 3.17 -6.33 3.36
C ALA A 136 2.21 -6.99 2.36
N TYR A 137 1.18 -6.28 1.87
CA TYR A 137 0.28 -6.82 0.84
C TYR A 137 1.03 -7.25 -0.43
N ALA A 138 2.20 -6.68 -0.71
CA ALA A 138 3.04 -7.06 -1.85
C ALA A 138 3.38 -8.56 -1.85
N GLN A 139 3.41 -9.19 -0.66
CA GLN A 139 3.67 -10.62 -0.49
C GLN A 139 2.70 -11.51 -1.28
N ASN A 140 1.47 -11.04 -1.51
CA ASN A 140 0.44 -11.79 -2.26
C ASN A 140 0.71 -11.84 -3.77
N PHE A 141 1.69 -11.10 -4.27
CA PHE A 141 1.98 -10.92 -5.70
C PHE A 141 3.43 -11.24 -6.08
N LEU A 142 4.22 -11.79 -5.14
CA LEU A 142 5.63 -12.08 -5.39
C LEU A 142 5.77 -13.21 -6.42
N PRO A 143 6.55 -13.01 -7.50
CA PRO A 143 6.96 -14.12 -8.36
C PRO A 143 7.93 -15.04 -7.62
N SER A 144 8.10 -16.26 -8.08
CA SER A 144 8.99 -17.26 -7.45
C SER A 144 10.45 -16.82 -7.30
N SER A 145 10.90 -15.90 -8.16
CA SER A 145 12.25 -15.31 -8.12
C SER A 145 12.45 -14.24 -7.04
N VAL A 146 11.37 -13.82 -6.37
CA VAL A 146 11.38 -12.74 -5.36
C VAL A 146 10.74 -13.26 -4.08
N THR A 147 11.29 -12.87 -2.96
CA THR A 147 10.77 -13.18 -1.62
C THR A 147 10.67 -11.91 -0.77
N SER A 148 10.12 -12.04 0.41
CA SER A 148 10.11 -10.96 1.39
C SER A 148 10.54 -11.45 2.77
N ARG A 149 11.01 -10.50 3.58
CA ARG A 149 11.32 -10.72 4.99
C ARG A 149 10.81 -9.55 5.81
N PRO A 150 10.31 -9.79 7.02
CA PRO A 150 9.92 -8.72 7.93
C PRO A 150 11.15 -7.91 8.34
N LEU A 151 10.93 -6.63 8.60
CA LEU A 151 11.92 -5.77 9.25
C LEU A 151 12.07 -6.20 10.71
N LYS A 152 13.32 -6.19 11.20
CA LYS A 152 13.63 -6.45 12.61
C LYS A 152 13.58 -5.15 13.40
N GLY A 153 12.83 -5.15 14.51
CA GLY A 153 12.67 -3.98 15.38
C GLY A 153 11.45 -3.14 15.03
N GLU A 154 11.56 -1.82 15.16
CA GLU A 154 10.49 -0.90 14.80
C GLU A 154 10.24 -0.96 13.29
N THR A 155 9.01 -1.30 12.93
CA THR A 155 8.60 -1.44 11.53
C THR A 155 7.68 -0.28 11.17
N PRO A 156 8.02 0.53 10.13
CA PRO A 156 7.14 1.58 9.67
C PRO A 156 5.87 0.99 9.06
N THR A 157 4.77 1.69 9.23
CA THR A 157 3.48 1.30 8.64
C THR A 157 2.99 2.35 7.66
N ILE A 158 2.20 1.92 6.70
CA ILE A 158 1.44 2.79 5.81
C ILE A 158 -0.04 2.45 5.90
N ASP A 159 -0.87 3.47 6.06
CA ASP A 159 -2.30 3.30 6.23
C ASP A 159 -3.00 3.07 4.89
N LEU A 160 -3.82 2.02 4.81
CA LEU A 160 -4.85 1.88 3.78
C LEU A 160 -6.14 2.44 4.35
N VAL A 161 -6.74 3.38 3.63
CA VAL A 161 -7.97 4.05 4.05
C VAL A 161 -9.06 3.93 3.00
N LEU A 162 -10.32 4.01 3.41
CA LEU A 162 -11.43 4.37 2.55
C LEU A 162 -11.58 5.88 2.57
N GLY A 163 -11.36 6.53 1.42
CA GLY A 163 -11.56 7.97 1.25
C GLY A 163 -12.89 8.26 0.57
N TYR A 164 -13.50 9.37 0.95
CA TYR A 164 -14.73 9.90 0.35
C TYR A 164 -14.85 11.40 0.57
N LYS A 165 -15.67 12.08 -0.24
CA LYS A 165 -15.91 13.51 -0.08
C LYS A 165 -16.82 13.77 1.13
N LYS A 166 -16.43 14.67 2.04
CA LYS A 166 -17.20 14.99 3.26
C LYS A 166 -18.64 15.42 2.96
N SER A 167 -18.86 16.06 1.82
CA SER A 167 -20.19 16.52 1.38
C SER A 167 -20.99 15.46 0.62
N ASN A 168 -20.50 14.22 0.50
CA ASN A 168 -21.26 13.14 -0.14
C ASN A 168 -22.27 12.53 0.84
N GLU A 169 -23.55 12.83 0.62
CA GLU A 169 -24.67 12.35 1.45
C GLU A 169 -25.35 11.08 0.89
N SER A 170 -24.74 10.41 -0.10
CA SER A 170 -25.28 9.21 -0.71
C SER A 170 -25.61 8.14 0.32
N LEU A 171 -26.84 7.59 0.24
CA LEU A 171 -27.27 6.48 1.10
C LEU A 171 -26.42 5.23 0.87
N ILE A 172 -25.95 5.00 -0.36
CA ILE A 172 -25.05 3.90 -0.72
C ILE A 172 -23.72 4.04 -0.01
N LEU A 173 -23.15 5.25 0.02
CA LEU A 173 -21.92 5.52 0.77
C LEU A 173 -22.12 5.31 2.27
N LYS A 174 -23.22 5.81 2.84
CA LYS A 174 -23.54 5.61 4.26
C LYS A 174 -23.68 4.12 4.62
N LEU A 175 -24.29 3.33 3.75
CA LEU A 175 -24.38 1.89 3.92
C LEU A 175 -22.99 1.24 3.89
N LEU A 176 -22.16 1.56 2.89
CA LEU A 176 -20.77 1.07 2.81
C LEU A 176 -19.99 1.40 4.09
N LEU A 177 -20.08 2.63 4.57
CA LEU A 177 -19.43 3.09 5.81
C LEU A 177 -19.93 2.31 7.04
N SER A 178 -21.22 2.00 7.13
CA SER A 178 -21.77 1.23 8.25
C SER A 178 -21.29 -0.23 8.29
N ARG A 179 -20.71 -0.74 7.21
CA ARG A 179 -20.18 -2.11 7.08
C ARG A 179 -18.65 -2.20 7.17
N LEU A 180 -17.98 -1.06 7.38
CA LEU A 180 -16.50 -1.05 7.38
C LEU A 180 -15.89 -1.97 8.42
N ASP A 181 -16.41 -2.00 9.63
CA ASP A 181 -15.91 -2.88 10.71
C ASP A 181 -15.99 -4.36 10.31
N GLU A 182 -17.07 -4.75 9.65
CA GLU A 182 -17.23 -6.12 9.14
C GLU A 182 -16.23 -6.41 8.02
N LEU A 183 -16.02 -5.47 7.11
CA LEU A 183 -15.05 -5.59 6.03
C LEU A 183 -13.62 -5.70 6.56
N VAL A 184 -13.25 -4.88 7.54
CA VAL A 184 -11.94 -4.92 8.20
C VAL A 184 -11.75 -6.25 8.92
N ALA A 185 -12.76 -6.73 9.65
CA ALA A 185 -12.71 -8.00 10.36
C ALA A 185 -12.53 -9.20 9.40
N ARG A 186 -13.17 -9.18 8.23
CA ARG A 186 -13.02 -10.23 7.19
C ARG A 186 -11.63 -10.22 6.56
N VAL A 187 -11.07 -9.04 6.29
CA VAL A 187 -9.71 -8.90 5.74
C VAL A 187 -8.66 -9.37 6.74
N SER A 188 -8.85 -9.04 8.03
CA SER A 188 -7.92 -9.41 9.11
C SER A 188 -7.93 -10.92 9.45
N LYS A 189 -9.01 -11.64 9.14
CA LYS A 189 -9.18 -13.08 9.41
C LYS A 189 -8.62 -14.00 8.31
N LYS A 190 -8.22 -13.48 7.14
CA LYS A 190 -7.56 -14.32 6.14
C LYS A 190 -6.19 -14.74 6.67
N PRO A 191 -5.89 -16.05 6.79
CA PRO A 191 -4.57 -16.52 7.18
C PRO A 191 -3.55 -16.03 6.13
N ARG A 192 -2.46 -15.48 6.61
CA ARG A 192 -1.29 -15.07 5.83
C ARG A 192 -0.54 -16.27 5.29
#